data_c66c999f70bc27b2a55244840fb82aa8
#
_entry.id   c66c999f70bc27b2a55244840fb82aa8
#
_cell.length_a   1.000
_cell.length_b   1.000
_cell.length_c   1.000
_cell.angle_alpha   90.00
_cell.angle_beta   90.00
_cell.angle_gamma   90.00
#
_symmetry.space_group_name_H-M   'P 1'
#
loop_
_entity.id
_entity.type
_entity.pdbx_description
1 polymer ?
#
loop_
_entity_poly.entity_id
_entity_poly.type
_entity_poly.pdbx_seq_one_letter_code
_entity_poly.pdbx_strand_id
1 'polypeptide(L)'
;TMQGAQALHEATLIIGAKRLLENLPDFCTQNRIAMYKIGEILSVLETTKEQNIALVYSGDTGFYSGASALCRVLDERHIGYTVIPGVSSVQLLSAAIHEPWQNWNLVSAHGCACDPVAACSMGKPTFFLTGGEVTPAVICAKLTEAGLGDVQAVVGENLGTPQQKISKNAVRKISESVFAPLCVLLVESCEVPVRRVPGLPNEVFIRGKTPMTKQEVRAAA
;
A
#
# COMPACT_ATOMS: atom_id res chain seq x y z
N THR A 1 -18.20 -3.97 -6.02
CA THR A 1 -19.05 -3.33 -7.05
C THR A 1 -20.09 -4.30 -7.58
N MET A 2 -21.20 -3.81 -8.12
CA MET A 2 -22.22 -4.66 -8.76
C MET A 2 -21.63 -5.45 -9.93
N GLN A 3 -20.81 -4.81 -10.75
CA GLN A 3 -20.11 -5.48 -11.85
C GLN A 3 -19.21 -6.62 -11.36
N GLY A 4 -18.48 -6.41 -10.26
CA GLY A 4 -17.67 -7.48 -9.67
C GLY A 4 -18.50 -8.64 -9.12
N ALA A 5 -19.65 -8.35 -8.49
CA ALA A 5 -20.57 -9.37 -8.01
C ALA A 5 -21.14 -10.19 -9.17
N GLN A 6 -21.53 -9.53 -10.26
CA GLN A 6 -22.03 -10.21 -11.46
C GLN A 6 -20.94 -11.10 -12.08
N ALA A 7 -19.71 -10.60 -12.25
CA ALA A 7 -18.62 -11.40 -12.78
C ALA A 7 -18.30 -12.64 -11.92
N LEU A 8 -18.37 -12.51 -10.60
CA LEU A 8 -18.23 -13.64 -9.70
C LEU A 8 -19.38 -14.65 -9.84
N HIS A 9 -20.61 -14.17 -10.03
CA HIS A 9 -21.77 -15.03 -10.21
C HIS A 9 -21.70 -15.82 -11.54
N GLU A 10 -21.21 -15.20 -12.60
CA GLU A 10 -21.09 -15.79 -13.94
C GLU A 10 -19.86 -16.69 -14.10
N ALA A 11 -18.87 -16.58 -13.21
CA ALA A 11 -17.66 -17.39 -13.27
C ALA A 11 -17.96 -18.88 -13.03
N THR A 12 -17.24 -19.75 -13.74
CA THR A 12 -17.27 -21.21 -13.50
C THR A 12 -16.14 -21.66 -12.58
N LEU A 13 -15.07 -20.85 -12.50
CA LEU A 13 -13.91 -21.04 -11.63
C LEU A 13 -13.47 -19.71 -11.03
N ILE A 14 -13.19 -19.71 -9.72
CA ILE A 14 -12.68 -18.53 -9.02
C ILE A 14 -11.26 -18.83 -8.49
N ILE A 15 -10.29 -18.00 -8.84
CA ILE A 15 -8.91 -18.14 -8.42
C ILE A 15 -8.50 -16.89 -7.60
N GLY A 16 -7.78 -17.08 -6.49
CA GLY A 16 -7.28 -15.98 -5.68
C GLY A 16 -6.55 -16.44 -4.43
N ALA A 17 -6.06 -15.49 -3.66
CA ALA A 17 -5.44 -15.81 -2.38
C ALA A 17 -6.46 -16.44 -1.41
N LYS A 18 -6.05 -17.44 -0.63
CA LYS A 18 -6.90 -18.20 0.30
C LYS A 18 -7.82 -17.29 1.13
N ARG A 19 -7.27 -16.25 1.74
CA ARG A 19 -8.02 -15.27 2.55
C ARG A 19 -9.17 -14.61 1.78
N LEU A 20 -8.99 -14.32 0.48
CA LEU A 20 -10.04 -13.71 -0.34
C LEU A 20 -11.14 -14.71 -0.67
N LEU A 21 -10.76 -15.95 -0.97
CA LEU A 21 -11.70 -17.02 -1.29
C LEU A 21 -12.57 -17.42 -0.09
N GLU A 22 -12.03 -17.37 1.11
CA GLU A 22 -12.74 -17.64 2.37
C GLU A 22 -13.78 -16.55 2.71
N ASN A 23 -13.61 -15.34 2.17
CA ASN A 23 -14.49 -14.19 2.43
C ASN A 23 -15.34 -13.82 1.21
N LEU A 24 -15.49 -14.72 0.25
CA LEU A 24 -16.42 -14.51 -0.86
C LEU A 24 -17.87 -14.56 -0.38
N PRO A 25 -18.78 -13.79 -1.01
CA PRO A 25 -20.21 -13.85 -0.70
C PRO A 25 -20.80 -15.26 -0.87
N ASP A 26 -21.85 -15.56 -0.11
CA ASP A 26 -22.52 -16.88 -0.10
C ASP A 26 -23.05 -17.33 -1.46
N PHE A 27 -23.37 -16.39 -2.35
CA PHE A 27 -23.81 -16.71 -3.71
C PHE A 27 -22.69 -17.28 -4.60
N CYS A 28 -21.42 -17.17 -4.19
CA CYS A 28 -20.28 -17.74 -4.91
C CYS A 28 -20.16 -19.24 -4.54
N THR A 29 -20.81 -20.12 -5.28
CA THR A 29 -20.79 -21.57 -5.06
C THR A 29 -19.84 -22.33 -5.97
N GLN A 30 -19.15 -21.63 -6.86
CA GLN A 30 -18.27 -22.16 -7.90
C GLN A 30 -17.01 -22.82 -7.33
N ASN A 31 -16.32 -23.61 -8.16
CA ASN A 31 -15.02 -24.16 -7.83
C ASN A 31 -14.03 -23.05 -7.51
N ARG A 32 -13.21 -23.25 -6.47
CA ARG A 32 -12.23 -22.27 -5.99
C ARG A 32 -10.84 -22.89 -5.94
N ILE A 33 -9.85 -22.15 -6.46
CA ILE A 33 -8.45 -22.57 -6.38
C ILE A 33 -7.64 -21.48 -5.66
N ALA A 34 -7.06 -21.85 -4.52
CA ALA A 34 -6.26 -20.93 -3.73
C ALA A 34 -4.84 -20.83 -4.32
N MET A 35 -4.58 -19.76 -5.08
CA MET A 35 -3.25 -19.43 -5.60
C MET A 35 -3.13 -17.94 -5.89
N TYR A 36 -1.89 -17.43 -5.91
CA TYR A 36 -1.59 -16.02 -6.19
C TYR A 36 -0.34 -15.83 -7.04
N LYS A 37 0.46 -16.88 -7.24
CA LYS A 37 1.66 -16.79 -8.08
C LYS A 37 1.28 -16.86 -9.55
N ILE A 38 1.78 -15.91 -10.33
CA ILE A 38 1.43 -15.77 -11.75
C ILE A 38 1.71 -17.06 -12.53
N GLY A 39 2.86 -17.72 -12.31
CA GLY A 39 3.18 -18.97 -13.00
C GLY A 39 2.19 -20.11 -12.73
N GLU A 40 1.71 -20.23 -11.48
CA GLU A 40 0.71 -21.22 -11.11
C GLU A 40 -0.66 -20.91 -11.77
N ILE A 41 -1.05 -19.62 -11.74
CA ILE A 41 -2.29 -19.14 -12.41
C ILE A 41 -2.24 -19.47 -13.90
N LEU A 42 -1.14 -19.15 -14.59
CA LEU A 42 -0.99 -19.41 -16.02
C LEU A 42 -1.09 -20.91 -16.33
N SER A 43 -0.47 -21.77 -15.53
CA SER A 43 -0.56 -23.22 -15.72
C SER A 43 -2.00 -23.73 -15.63
N VAL A 44 -2.82 -23.14 -14.74
CA VAL A 44 -4.25 -23.46 -14.66
C VAL A 44 -4.99 -22.94 -15.89
N LEU A 45 -4.73 -21.68 -16.31
CA LEU A 45 -5.38 -21.09 -17.48
C LEU A 45 -5.10 -21.89 -18.79
N GLU A 46 -3.91 -22.46 -18.92
CA GLU A 46 -3.48 -23.26 -20.08
C GLU A 46 -4.09 -24.67 -20.08
N THR A 47 -4.41 -25.23 -18.93
CA THR A 47 -4.83 -26.64 -18.81
C THR A 47 -6.31 -26.82 -18.52
N THR A 48 -6.98 -25.80 -18.03
CA THR A 48 -8.41 -25.86 -17.66
C THR A 48 -9.29 -25.88 -18.90
N LYS A 49 -10.47 -26.51 -18.75
CA LYS A 49 -11.56 -26.45 -19.72
C LYS A 49 -12.57 -25.35 -19.41
N GLU A 50 -12.41 -24.69 -18.28
CA GLU A 50 -13.28 -23.60 -17.84
C GLU A 50 -13.12 -22.38 -18.76
N GLN A 51 -14.22 -21.80 -19.20
CA GLN A 51 -14.20 -20.67 -20.14
C GLN A 51 -14.37 -19.33 -19.47
N ASN A 52 -15.01 -19.31 -18.30
CA ASN A 52 -15.27 -18.08 -17.55
C ASN A 52 -14.61 -18.14 -16.17
N ILE A 53 -13.42 -17.55 -16.06
CA ILE A 53 -12.59 -17.61 -14.86
C ILE A 53 -12.49 -16.24 -14.22
N ALA A 54 -12.87 -16.14 -12.95
CA ALA A 54 -12.68 -14.93 -12.16
C ALA A 54 -11.37 -15.00 -11.34
N LEU A 55 -10.50 -14.02 -11.53
CA LEU A 55 -9.28 -13.84 -10.73
C LEU A 55 -9.52 -12.73 -9.71
N VAL A 56 -9.51 -13.07 -8.41
CA VAL A 56 -9.83 -12.12 -7.35
C VAL A 56 -8.59 -11.56 -6.68
N TYR A 57 -8.54 -10.24 -6.60
CA TYR A 57 -7.52 -9.45 -5.93
C TYR A 57 -8.13 -8.58 -4.84
N SER A 58 -7.32 -8.19 -3.86
CA SER A 58 -7.77 -7.31 -2.79
C SER A 58 -7.83 -5.85 -3.25
N GLY A 59 -8.89 -5.15 -2.91
CA GLY A 59 -9.04 -3.73 -3.19
C GLY A 59 -9.32 -3.41 -4.65
N ASP A 60 -8.86 -2.27 -5.11
CA ASP A 60 -8.91 -1.86 -6.51
C ASP A 60 -7.73 -2.43 -7.29
N THR A 61 -8.00 -2.94 -8.50
CA THR A 61 -7.00 -3.56 -9.35
C THR A 61 -5.96 -2.58 -9.89
N GLY A 62 -6.25 -1.29 -9.88
CA GLY A 62 -5.33 -0.21 -10.28
C GLY A 62 -4.51 0.36 -9.13
N PHE A 63 -4.75 -0.05 -7.86
CA PHE A 63 -4.08 0.52 -6.70
C PHE A 63 -3.13 -0.48 -6.03
N TYR A 64 -1.85 -0.46 -6.40
CA TYR A 64 -0.80 -1.35 -5.89
C TYR A 64 -1.19 -2.83 -5.89
N SER A 65 -1.97 -3.27 -6.87
CA SER A 65 -2.46 -4.63 -6.98
C SER A 65 -1.53 -5.53 -7.78
N GLY A 66 -1.43 -6.79 -7.38
CA GLY A 66 -0.78 -7.84 -8.17
C GLY A 66 -1.44 -8.10 -9.53
N ALA A 67 -2.67 -7.62 -9.74
CA ALA A 67 -3.38 -7.74 -11.01
C ALA A 67 -2.61 -7.12 -12.18
N SER A 68 -1.94 -5.97 -11.97
CA SER A 68 -1.19 -5.29 -13.04
C SER A 68 -0.05 -6.11 -13.61
N ALA A 69 0.64 -6.89 -12.76
CA ALA A 69 1.71 -7.79 -13.21
C ALA A 69 1.14 -8.98 -14.00
N LEU A 70 0.00 -9.53 -13.56
CA LEU A 70 -0.67 -10.59 -14.31
C LEU A 70 -1.21 -10.09 -15.65
N CYS A 71 -1.87 -8.92 -15.70
CA CYS A 71 -2.37 -8.33 -16.94
C CYS A 71 -1.29 -8.21 -17.99
N ARG A 72 -0.09 -7.74 -17.60
CA ARG A 72 1.06 -7.64 -18.52
C ARG A 72 1.41 -8.99 -19.14
N VAL A 73 1.43 -10.06 -18.36
CA VAL A 73 1.74 -11.40 -18.85
C VAL A 73 0.62 -11.96 -19.73
N LEU A 74 -0.63 -11.66 -19.42
CA LEU A 74 -1.78 -12.04 -20.25
C LEU A 74 -1.73 -11.32 -21.61
N ASP A 75 -1.37 -10.03 -21.63
CA ASP A 75 -1.15 -9.26 -22.87
C ASP A 75 -0.04 -9.87 -23.73
N GLU A 76 1.11 -10.19 -23.13
CA GLU A 76 2.24 -10.83 -23.81
C GLU A 76 1.87 -12.19 -24.43
N ARG A 77 0.91 -12.90 -23.82
CA ARG A 77 0.41 -14.20 -24.27
C ARG A 77 -0.85 -14.12 -25.15
N HIS A 78 -1.33 -12.92 -25.43
CA HIS A 78 -2.56 -12.66 -26.19
C HIS A 78 -3.80 -13.36 -25.60
N ILE A 79 -3.87 -13.48 -24.27
CA ILE A 79 -5.04 -14.02 -23.55
C ILE A 79 -5.98 -12.87 -23.25
N GLY A 80 -7.23 -12.95 -23.76
CA GLY A 80 -8.26 -11.94 -23.53
C GLY A 80 -8.73 -11.93 -22.07
N TYR A 81 -8.89 -10.74 -21.50
CA TYR A 81 -9.39 -10.54 -20.14
C TYR A 81 -10.12 -9.20 -20.02
N THR A 82 -10.88 -9.05 -18.95
CA THR A 82 -11.53 -7.80 -18.55
C THR A 82 -11.12 -7.44 -17.12
N VAL A 83 -10.67 -6.21 -16.89
CA VAL A 83 -10.36 -5.71 -15.55
C VAL A 83 -11.59 -5.04 -14.97
N ILE A 84 -12.02 -5.50 -13.79
CA ILE A 84 -13.15 -4.92 -13.06
C ILE A 84 -12.62 -4.13 -11.87
N PRO A 85 -12.95 -2.83 -11.75
CA PRO A 85 -12.47 -2.00 -10.66
C PRO A 85 -13.12 -2.41 -9.34
N GLY A 86 -12.35 -2.28 -8.27
CA GLY A 86 -12.77 -2.53 -6.90
C GLY A 86 -12.76 -1.26 -6.05
N VAL A 87 -12.96 -1.43 -4.75
CA VAL A 87 -12.84 -0.38 -3.74
C VAL A 87 -11.61 -0.67 -2.89
N SER A 88 -10.70 0.27 -2.81
CA SER A 88 -9.46 0.12 -2.05
C SER A 88 -9.53 0.80 -0.68
N SER A 89 -8.59 0.45 0.18
CA SER A 89 -8.47 1.02 1.52
C SER A 89 -8.32 2.55 1.53
N VAL A 90 -7.78 3.15 0.47
CA VAL A 90 -7.68 4.62 0.37
C VAL A 90 -9.07 5.27 0.28
N GLN A 91 -9.99 4.72 -0.54
CA GLN A 91 -11.36 5.22 -0.63
C GLN A 91 -12.14 4.96 0.66
N LEU A 92 -11.95 3.78 1.26
CA LEU A 92 -12.61 3.42 2.52
C LEU A 92 -12.18 4.32 3.67
N LEU A 93 -10.87 4.60 3.79
CA LEU A 93 -10.37 5.54 4.81
C LEU A 93 -10.91 6.95 4.58
N SER A 94 -10.81 7.45 3.34
CA SER A 94 -11.32 8.76 2.95
C SER A 94 -12.78 8.95 3.34
N ALA A 95 -13.62 7.96 3.01
CA ALA A 95 -15.03 7.98 3.37
C ALA A 95 -15.24 7.95 4.90
N ALA A 96 -14.47 7.14 5.62
CA ALA A 96 -14.60 7.00 7.08
C ALA A 96 -14.19 8.25 7.86
N ILE A 97 -13.25 9.05 7.32
CA ILE A 97 -12.79 10.29 7.98
C ILE A 97 -13.38 11.56 7.33
N HIS A 98 -14.21 11.40 6.29
CA HIS A 98 -14.83 12.49 5.53
C HIS A 98 -13.84 13.47 4.88
N GLU A 99 -12.69 12.97 4.44
CA GLU A 99 -11.66 13.77 3.77
C GLU A 99 -11.38 13.26 2.36
N PRO A 100 -11.37 14.12 1.33
CA PRO A 100 -11.11 13.70 -0.05
C PRO A 100 -9.64 13.33 -0.25
N TRP A 101 -9.39 12.16 -0.82
CA TRP A 101 -8.05 11.60 -1.01
C TRP A 101 -7.30 12.11 -2.25
N GLN A 102 -7.93 12.91 -3.10
CA GLN A 102 -7.33 13.41 -4.36
C GLN A 102 -6.04 14.22 -4.17
N ASN A 103 -5.87 14.83 -2.99
CA ASN A 103 -4.67 15.61 -2.66
C ASN A 103 -3.67 14.85 -1.80
N TRP A 104 -3.93 13.59 -1.47
CA TRP A 104 -3.01 12.79 -0.69
C TRP A 104 -1.83 12.31 -1.52
N ASN A 105 -0.67 12.23 -0.92
CA ASN A 105 0.44 11.47 -1.45
C ASN A 105 0.20 9.99 -1.14
N LEU A 106 0.18 9.13 -2.17
CA LEU A 106 -0.14 7.71 -2.03
C LEU A 106 1.15 6.88 -2.11
N VAL A 107 1.45 6.14 -1.07
CA VAL A 107 2.70 5.37 -0.94
C VAL A 107 2.40 3.94 -0.55
N SER A 108 3.00 2.98 -1.25
CA SER A 108 2.98 1.59 -0.82
C SER A 108 4.20 1.30 0.05
N ALA A 109 3.94 0.86 1.27
CA ALA A 109 4.94 0.28 2.18
C ALA A 109 4.72 -1.23 2.33
N HIS A 110 3.80 -1.82 1.55
CA HIS A 110 3.51 -3.24 1.54
C HIS A 110 4.45 -3.96 0.57
N GLY A 111 5.43 -4.69 1.12
CA GLY A 111 6.40 -5.44 0.32
C GLY A 111 7.40 -4.61 -0.48
N CYS A 112 7.46 -3.29 -0.26
CA CYS A 112 8.37 -2.37 -0.93
C CYS A 112 9.17 -1.56 0.09
N ALA A 113 10.41 -1.24 -0.25
CA ALA A 113 11.19 -0.28 0.51
C ALA A 113 10.53 1.11 0.42
N CYS A 114 10.30 1.75 1.57
CA CYS A 114 9.69 3.06 1.68
C CYS A 114 10.51 3.92 2.65
N ASP A 115 10.79 5.14 2.26
CA ASP A 115 11.29 6.19 3.16
C ASP A 115 10.10 7.08 3.56
N PRO A 116 9.55 6.91 4.77
CA PRO A 116 8.39 7.66 5.21
C PRO A 116 8.69 9.16 5.42
N VAL A 117 9.92 9.52 5.75
CA VAL A 117 10.30 10.93 5.96
C VAL A 117 10.32 11.65 4.61
N ALA A 118 10.96 11.06 3.60
CA ALA A 118 10.94 11.61 2.25
C ALA A 118 9.52 11.69 1.68
N ALA A 119 8.68 10.67 1.93
CA ALA A 119 7.29 10.67 1.49
C ALA A 119 6.47 11.82 2.10
N CYS A 120 6.62 12.07 3.41
CA CYS A 120 5.92 13.17 4.11
C CYS A 120 6.49 14.55 3.76
N SER A 121 7.71 14.64 3.24
CA SER A 121 8.34 15.93 2.86
C SER A 121 7.69 16.63 1.68
N MET A 122 6.74 15.98 1.01
CA MET A 122 5.99 16.56 -0.11
C MET A 122 4.95 17.63 0.32
N GLY A 123 4.80 17.90 1.62
CA GLY A 123 3.87 18.91 2.15
C GLY A 123 2.39 18.58 1.95
N LYS A 124 2.07 17.31 1.73
CA LYS A 124 0.70 16.78 1.54
C LYS A 124 0.40 15.72 2.58
N PRO A 125 -0.87 15.51 2.95
CA PRO A 125 -1.23 14.32 3.70
C PRO A 125 -0.75 13.08 2.97
N THR A 126 -0.07 12.18 3.68
CA THR A 126 0.56 11.00 3.06
C THR A 126 -0.12 9.73 3.54
N PHE A 127 -0.75 9.02 2.61
CA PHE A 127 -1.35 7.73 2.84
C PHE A 127 -0.33 6.61 2.59
N PHE A 128 -0.18 5.72 3.56
CA PHE A 128 0.66 4.54 3.48
C PHE A 128 -0.20 3.27 3.45
N LEU A 129 -0.09 2.52 2.37
CA LEU A 129 -0.57 1.15 2.32
C LEU A 129 0.43 0.27 3.07
N THR A 130 0.07 -0.17 4.28
CA THR A 130 0.95 -0.94 5.16
C THR A 130 0.73 -2.45 5.01
N GLY A 131 1.68 -3.26 5.47
CA GLY A 131 1.56 -4.71 5.49
C GLY A 131 2.88 -5.41 5.73
N GLY A 132 2.81 -6.69 6.13
CA GLY A 132 3.97 -7.45 6.52
C GLY A 132 4.67 -6.85 7.74
N GLU A 133 5.99 -6.64 7.65
CA GLU A 133 6.80 -6.06 8.72
C GLU A 133 6.67 -4.53 8.82
N VAL A 134 6.17 -3.86 7.78
CA VAL A 134 6.03 -2.40 7.75
C VAL A 134 4.63 -2.01 8.21
N THR A 135 4.48 -1.92 9.52
CA THR A 135 3.23 -1.52 10.20
C THR A 135 3.14 0.00 10.38
N PRO A 136 1.95 0.55 10.72
CA PRO A 136 1.82 1.96 11.12
C PRO A 136 2.79 2.36 12.23
N ALA A 137 3.01 1.49 13.22
CA ALA A 137 3.94 1.75 14.32
C ALA A 137 5.38 1.91 13.82
N VAL A 138 5.86 1.05 12.91
CA VAL A 138 7.20 1.11 12.33
C VAL A 138 7.41 2.40 11.54
N ILE A 139 6.43 2.80 10.73
CA ILE A 139 6.47 4.06 9.98
C ILE A 139 6.53 5.25 10.95
N CYS A 140 5.65 5.26 11.94
CA CYS A 140 5.57 6.34 12.93
C CYS A 140 6.82 6.43 13.83
N ALA A 141 7.50 5.32 14.12
CA ALA A 141 8.78 5.34 14.83
C ALA A 141 9.84 6.12 14.03
N LYS A 142 10.00 5.84 12.74
CA LYS A 142 10.92 6.57 11.86
C LYS A 142 10.58 8.05 11.75
N LEU A 143 9.30 8.39 11.67
CA LEU A 143 8.85 9.78 11.64
C LEU A 143 9.13 10.49 12.97
N THR A 144 8.96 9.80 14.10
CA THR A 144 9.27 10.33 15.44
C THR A 144 10.78 10.62 15.58
N GLU A 145 11.63 9.69 15.14
CA GLU A 145 13.10 9.87 15.10
C GLU A 145 13.52 11.07 14.24
N ALA A 146 12.76 11.35 13.18
CA ALA A 146 12.96 12.51 12.31
C ALA A 146 12.39 13.83 12.87
N GLY A 147 11.85 13.83 14.11
CA GLY A 147 11.30 15.02 14.74
C GLY A 147 9.83 15.32 14.39
N LEU A 148 9.12 14.38 13.75
CA LEU A 148 7.71 14.52 13.35
C LEU A 148 6.74 13.86 14.35
N GLY A 149 7.18 13.59 15.57
CA GLY A 149 6.38 12.86 16.58
C GLY A 149 5.09 13.54 17.00
N ASP A 150 4.97 14.86 16.85
CA ASP A 150 3.78 15.64 17.20
C ASP A 150 2.76 15.76 16.07
N VAL A 151 3.12 15.37 14.86
CA VAL A 151 2.21 15.37 13.70
C VAL A 151 1.05 14.42 13.97
N GLN A 152 -0.16 14.81 13.56
CA GLN A 152 -1.33 13.96 13.69
C GLN A 152 -1.36 12.91 12.57
N ALA A 153 -1.80 11.73 12.91
CA ALA A 153 -2.01 10.68 11.93
C ALA A 153 -3.25 9.84 12.27
N VAL A 154 -3.81 9.23 11.25
CA VAL A 154 -4.99 8.37 11.35
C VAL A 154 -4.62 6.95 10.94
N VAL A 155 -5.01 5.99 11.76
CA VAL A 155 -4.90 4.56 11.42
C VAL A 155 -6.30 4.02 11.16
N GLY A 156 -6.47 3.39 10.00
CA GLY A 156 -7.67 2.63 9.66
C GLY A 156 -7.36 1.13 9.73
N GLU A 157 -8.07 0.42 10.60
CA GLU A 157 -7.94 -1.03 10.80
C GLU A 157 -9.17 -1.74 10.24
N ASN A 158 -8.98 -2.87 9.56
CA ASN A 158 -10.03 -3.74 9.03
C ASN A 158 -11.11 -2.98 8.24
N LEU A 159 -10.71 -1.99 7.45
CA LEU A 159 -11.63 -1.14 6.71
C LEU A 159 -12.60 -1.94 5.83
N GLY A 160 -13.88 -1.55 5.86
CA GLY A 160 -14.94 -2.20 5.11
C GLY A 160 -15.45 -3.51 5.72
N THR A 161 -15.05 -3.84 6.94
CA THR A 161 -15.55 -5.01 7.69
C THR A 161 -16.32 -4.59 8.96
N PRO A 162 -17.09 -5.50 9.60
CA PRO A 162 -17.72 -5.21 10.89
C PRO A 162 -16.72 -4.85 12.01
N GLN A 163 -15.45 -5.23 11.87
CA GLN A 163 -14.37 -4.93 12.81
C GLN A 163 -13.60 -3.65 12.47
N GLN A 164 -14.14 -2.82 11.59
CA GLN A 164 -13.53 -1.54 11.23
C GLN A 164 -13.31 -0.66 12.45
N LYS A 165 -12.10 -0.12 12.56
CA LYS A 165 -11.74 0.83 13.60
C LYS A 165 -10.91 1.96 13.00
N ILE A 166 -11.24 3.19 13.38
CA ILE A 166 -10.49 4.39 13.02
C ILE A 166 -9.93 5.00 14.32
N SER A 167 -8.65 5.30 14.34
CA SER A 167 -8.01 5.99 15.45
C SER A 167 -7.16 7.14 14.95
N LYS A 168 -7.25 8.30 15.62
CA LYS A 168 -6.45 9.49 15.34
C LYS A 168 -5.60 9.82 16.55
N ASN A 169 -4.30 9.94 16.38
CA ASN A 169 -3.34 10.27 17.43
C ASN A 169 -2.10 10.93 16.85
N ALA A 170 -1.27 11.50 17.73
CA ALA A 170 0.07 11.94 17.38
C ALA A 170 0.94 10.74 16.95
N VAL A 171 1.80 10.96 15.97
CA VAL A 171 2.72 9.96 15.39
C VAL A 171 3.50 9.20 16.47
N ARG A 172 4.03 9.90 17.49
CA ARG A 172 4.73 9.26 18.62
C ARG A 172 3.87 8.26 19.39
N LYS A 173 2.55 8.51 19.56
CA LYS A 173 1.65 7.57 20.25
C LYS A 173 1.32 6.37 19.40
N ILE A 174 1.20 6.57 18.08
CA ILE A 174 0.98 5.47 17.13
C ILE A 174 2.20 4.56 17.08
N SER A 175 3.43 5.11 17.18
CA SER A 175 4.66 4.30 17.19
C SER A 175 4.76 3.31 18.35
N GLU A 176 4.07 3.58 19.46
CA GLU A 176 4.04 2.75 20.66
C GLU A 176 2.82 1.79 20.70
N SER A 177 1.99 1.81 19.66
CA SER A 177 0.72 1.07 19.62
C SER A 177 0.81 -0.19 18.78
N VAL A 178 -0.11 -1.13 19.04
CA VAL A 178 -0.27 -2.35 18.25
C VAL A 178 -1.56 -2.27 17.44
N PHE A 179 -1.52 -2.68 16.19
CA PHE A 179 -2.63 -2.61 15.25
C PHE A 179 -2.94 -3.96 14.62
N ALA A 180 -4.14 -4.09 14.09
CA ALA A 180 -4.53 -5.27 13.31
C ALA A 180 -3.63 -5.44 12.07
N PRO A 181 -3.45 -6.68 11.58
CA PRO A 181 -2.64 -6.94 10.38
C PRO A 181 -3.14 -6.21 9.12
N LEU A 182 -4.47 -6.01 9.01
CA LEU A 182 -5.08 -5.25 7.93
C LEU A 182 -5.28 -3.81 8.39
N CYS A 183 -4.30 -2.97 8.15
CA CYS A 183 -4.35 -1.56 8.51
C CYS A 183 -3.70 -0.68 7.45
N VAL A 184 -4.02 0.60 7.51
CA VAL A 184 -3.44 1.67 6.70
C VAL A 184 -3.18 2.88 7.58
N LEU A 185 -2.27 3.76 7.15
CA LEU A 185 -1.89 4.95 7.89
C LEU A 185 -2.05 6.17 6.98
N LEU A 186 -2.66 7.23 7.49
CA LEU A 186 -2.64 8.57 6.90
C LEU A 186 -1.92 9.50 7.87
N VAL A 187 -0.81 10.08 7.45
CA VAL A 187 -0.10 11.14 8.17
C VAL A 187 -0.56 12.47 7.62
N GLU A 188 -0.98 13.40 8.47
CA GLU A 188 -1.39 14.73 8.05
C GLU A 188 -0.22 15.49 7.39
N SER A 189 -0.53 16.52 6.62
CA SER A 189 0.50 17.37 6.01
C SER A 189 1.38 17.98 7.10
N CYS A 190 2.67 17.92 6.89
CA CYS A 190 3.65 18.46 7.82
C CYS A 190 4.82 19.09 7.07
N GLU A 191 5.47 20.05 7.71
CA GLU A 191 6.74 20.54 7.26
C GLU A 191 7.83 19.66 7.88
N VAL A 192 8.51 18.90 7.03
CA VAL A 192 9.71 18.18 7.48
C VAL A 192 10.77 19.19 7.80
N PRO A 193 11.40 19.15 8.99
CA PRO A 193 12.49 20.03 9.32
C PRO A 193 13.63 19.84 8.31
N VAL A 194 13.63 20.64 7.27
CA VAL A 194 14.75 20.67 6.34
C VAL A 194 15.91 21.28 7.11
N ARG A 195 16.96 20.51 7.35
CA ARG A 195 18.23 21.09 7.80
C ARG A 195 18.67 22.08 6.71
N ARG A 196 18.34 23.34 6.88
CA ARG A 196 18.87 24.44 6.07
C ARG A 196 20.32 24.71 6.51
N VAL A 197 21.16 23.70 6.39
CA VAL A 197 22.60 23.86 6.58
C VAL A 197 23.19 23.94 5.19
N PRO A 198 23.92 24.99 4.88
CA PRO A 198 24.67 25.03 3.63
C PRO A 198 25.63 23.83 3.58
N GLY A 199 25.45 22.94 2.61
CA GLY A 199 26.27 21.75 2.42
C GLY A 199 26.00 20.62 3.44
N LEU A 200 26.41 19.41 3.07
CA LEU A 200 26.32 18.23 3.94
C LEU A 200 27.40 18.30 5.04
N PRO A 201 27.09 17.93 6.30
CA PRO A 201 28.08 17.84 7.39
C PRO A 201 29.22 16.89 7.01
N ASN A 202 30.39 17.15 7.59
CA ASN A 202 31.58 16.34 7.31
C ASN A 202 31.39 14.85 7.69
N GLU A 203 30.60 14.58 8.68
CA GLU A 203 30.32 13.24 9.26
C GLU A 203 29.51 12.33 8.32
N VAL A 204 28.80 12.92 7.36
CA VAL A 204 27.99 12.17 6.37
C VAL A 204 28.87 11.49 5.30
N PHE A 205 30.14 11.93 5.17
CA PHE A 205 31.06 11.41 4.16
C PHE A 205 31.96 10.31 4.72
N ILE A 206 32.09 9.21 3.99
CA ILE A 206 33.15 8.21 4.25
C ILE A 206 34.47 8.85 3.86
N ARG A 207 35.32 9.08 4.86
CA ARG A 207 36.64 9.72 4.65
C ARG A 207 37.69 8.69 4.30
N GLY A 208 38.38 8.92 3.19
CA GLY A 208 39.61 8.24 2.84
C GLY A 208 40.87 8.97 3.41
N LYS A 209 42.04 8.61 2.88
CA LYS A 209 43.33 9.28 3.24
C LYS A 209 43.48 10.66 2.60
N THR A 210 42.67 11.00 1.61
CA THR A 210 42.71 12.29 0.90
C THR A 210 41.98 13.35 1.72
N PRO A 211 42.58 14.55 1.92
CA PRO A 211 41.88 15.64 2.57
C PRO A 211 40.62 16.04 1.83
N MET A 212 39.53 16.22 2.57
CA MET A 212 38.25 16.67 2.03
C MET A 212 38.12 18.18 2.25
N THR A 213 37.58 18.90 1.26
CA THR A 213 37.22 20.31 1.38
C THR A 213 36.34 20.54 2.60
N LYS A 214 36.63 21.55 3.40
CA LYS A 214 35.84 21.87 4.59
C LYS A 214 34.40 22.17 4.25
N GLN A 215 33.49 21.87 5.18
CA GLN A 215 32.03 22.02 4.99
C GLN A 215 31.66 23.43 4.54
N GLU A 216 32.26 24.46 5.17
CA GLU A 216 31.98 25.87 4.87
C GLU A 216 32.34 26.24 3.44
N VAL A 217 33.45 25.69 2.94
CA VAL A 217 33.88 25.91 1.55
C VAL A 217 33.01 25.17 0.57
N ARG A 218 32.60 23.96 0.89
CA ARG A 218 31.63 23.19 0.04
C ARG A 218 30.25 23.85 0.01
N ALA A 219 29.88 24.55 1.07
CA ALA A 219 28.61 25.27 1.15
C ALA A 219 28.61 26.61 0.37
N ALA A 220 29.76 27.14 0.11
CA ALA A 220 29.95 28.41 -0.62
C ALA A 220 30.20 28.21 -2.11
N ALA A 221 30.51 27.00 -2.55
CA ALA A 221 30.72 26.63 -3.96
C ALA A 221 29.44 26.18 -4.66
#